data_0b72681c4480683c9bc38eaffb738d1f
#
_entry.id   0b72681c4480683c9bc38eaffb738d1f
#
_cell.length_a   1.000
_cell.length_b   1.000
_cell.length_c   1.000
_cell.angle_alpha   90.00
_cell.angle_beta   90.00
_cell.angle_gamma   90.00
#
_symmetry.space_group_name_H-M   'P 1'
#
loop_
_entity.id
_entity.type
_entity.pdbx_description
1 polymer ?
#
loop_
_entity_poly.entity_id
_entity_poly.type
_entity_poly.pdbx_seq_one_letter_code
_entity_poly.pdbx_strand_id
1 'polypeptide(L)'
;MAPRFWSSDLPAGAIVDTPFDFAVTSPVLTLLMVSPYVSIVHLALLIYEFVGTFTVFAPSPELEEIYQEAIGGIRRISLDDWHRVACDVIAKERGIAADRSGSAAGSDLWSRPALLTLDELDAFIESNAGMHGIKNLALARRYVTGVTASPFEARASVLLASSRALGGAGFTGVRNNVRIDLDADARKICGSSYVKGDLVWSARAGRPLTILECQGALVHGGWGAAAADDDRALALENMGAKVVRVTYRQISEERRCEILISHLAEILGVRRRTIGLGSSARRSAAAHG
;
A
#
# COMPACT_ATOMS: atom_id res chain seq x y z
N MET A 1 10.28 11.12 26.14
CA MET A 1 9.00 10.40 26.22
C MET A 1 9.11 9.41 27.37
N ALA A 2 8.12 9.30 28.28
CA ALA A 2 8.19 8.35 29.38
C ALA A 2 8.02 6.90 28.85
N PRO A 3 8.78 5.91 29.33
CA PRO A 3 8.63 4.53 28.95
C PRO A 3 7.24 4.01 29.34
N ARG A 4 6.67 3.15 28.52
CA ARG A 4 5.40 2.48 28.81
C ARG A 4 5.70 1.03 29.11
N PHE A 5 5.14 0.52 30.19
CA PHE A 5 5.33 -0.85 30.63
C PHE A 5 4.12 -1.70 30.20
N TRP A 6 4.42 -2.88 29.67
CA TRP A 6 3.43 -3.90 29.46
C TRP A 6 3.19 -4.66 30.77
N SER A 7 1.96 -4.70 31.26
CA SER A 7 1.63 -5.25 32.58
C SER A 7 0.92 -6.61 32.53
N SER A 8 0.62 -7.11 31.33
CA SER A 8 -0.03 -8.41 31.13
C SER A 8 0.98 -9.43 30.60
N ASP A 9 0.61 -10.72 30.60
CA ASP A 9 1.40 -11.75 29.94
C ASP A 9 1.50 -11.42 28.43
N LEU A 10 2.69 -11.60 27.88
CA LEU A 10 2.92 -11.40 26.46
C LEU A 10 2.37 -12.58 25.66
N PRO A 11 1.74 -12.33 24.50
CA PRO A 11 1.37 -13.43 23.61
C PRO A 11 2.56 -14.30 23.20
N ALA A 12 2.31 -15.55 22.88
CA ALA A 12 3.36 -16.43 22.34
C ALA A 12 3.97 -15.82 21.06
N GLY A 13 5.30 -15.84 20.94
CA GLY A 13 6.02 -15.26 19.81
C GLY A 13 5.98 -13.72 19.76
N ALA A 14 5.59 -13.07 20.86
CA ALA A 14 5.49 -11.60 20.93
C ALA A 14 6.86 -10.89 20.85
N ILE A 15 7.91 -11.56 21.24
CA ILE A 15 9.29 -11.07 21.23
C ILE A 15 10.12 -11.92 20.27
N VAL A 16 10.92 -11.25 19.45
CA VAL A 16 11.79 -11.86 18.44
C VAL A 16 13.24 -11.45 18.72
N ASP A 17 14.12 -12.42 18.82
CA ASP A 17 15.54 -12.16 18.95
C ASP A 17 16.10 -11.64 17.62
N THR A 18 17.01 -10.69 17.71
CA THR A 18 17.75 -10.19 16.55
C THR A 18 19.18 -10.75 16.52
N PRO A 19 19.86 -10.74 15.38
CA PRO A 19 21.27 -11.14 15.30
C PRO A 19 22.25 -10.18 16.01
N PHE A 20 21.73 -9.13 16.69
CA PHE A 20 22.53 -8.04 17.29
C PHE A 20 22.44 -8.01 18.83
N ASP A 21 22.23 -9.15 19.47
CA ASP A 21 22.15 -9.30 20.94
C ASP A 21 21.06 -8.44 21.62
N PHE A 22 20.01 -8.06 20.91
CA PHE A 22 18.81 -7.45 21.48
C PHE A 22 17.55 -8.07 20.88
N ALA A 23 16.47 -8.05 21.62
CA ALA A 23 15.18 -8.52 21.18
C ALA A 23 14.25 -7.35 20.83
N VAL A 24 13.34 -7.57 19.88
CA VAL A 24 12.33 -6.63 19.45
C VAL A 24 10.93 -7.21 19.54
N THR A 25 9.91 -6.38 19.57
CA THR A 25 8.54 -6.84 19.45
C THR A 25 8.29 -7.43 18.07
N SER A 26 7.54 -8.54 18.03
CA SER A 26 7.10 -9.09 16.75
C SER A 26 6.26 -8.06 15.96
N PRO A 27 6.17 -8.17 14.63
CA PRO A 27 5.36 -7.27 13.81
C PRO A 27 3.91 -7.16 14.29
N VAL A 28 3.27 -8.27 14.66
CA VAL A 28 1.89 -8.27 15.15
C VAL A 28 1.74 -7.59 16.52
N LEU A 29 2.68 -7.82 17.45
CA LEU A 29 2.66 -7.14 18.74
C LEU A 29 2.91 -5.63 18.57
N THR A 30 3.80 -5.24 17.67
CA THR A 30 4.05 -3.83 17.35
C THR A 30 2.77 -3.14 16.88
N LEU A 31 2.01 -3.75 15.97
CA LEU A 31 0.72 -3.22 15.52
C LEU A 31 -0.30 -3.12 16.66
N LEU A 32 -0.36 -4.12 17.55
CA LEU A 32 -1.24 -4.09 18.71
C LEU A 32 -0.87 -2.95 19.66
N MET A 33 0.42 -2.79 19.96
CA MET A 33 0.90 -1.73 20.87
C MET A 33 0.63 -0.32 20.36
N VAL A 34 0.67 -0.12 19.05
CA VAL A 34 0.40 1.17 18.40
C VAL A 34 -1.10 1.43 18.25
N SER A 35 -1.92 0.40 18.16
CA SER A 35 -3.34 0.48 17.81
C SER A 35 -4.20 1.39 18.72
N PRO A 36 -3.93 1.59 20.03
CA PRO A 36 -4.69 2.52 20.87
C PRO A 36 -4.37 4.00 20.62
N TYR A 37 -3.25 4.29 19.92
CA TYR A 37 -2.69 5.65 19.84
C TYR A 37 -2.81 6.29 18.46
N VAL A 38 -3.25 5.53 17.47
CA VAL A 38 -3.43 6.03 16.10
C VAL A 38 -4.86 5.87 15.63
N SER A 39 -5.27 6.65 14.65
CA SER A 39 -6.60 6.50 14.05
C SER A 39 -6.71 5.16 13.31
N ILE A 40 -7.94 4.68 13.12
CA ILE A 40 -8.21 3.44 12.37
C ILE A 40 -7.65 3.51 10.94
N VAL A 41 -7.70 4.68 10.32
CA VAL A 41 -7.14 4.92 8.97
C VAL A 41 -5.63 4.78 8.96
N HIS A 42 -4.93 5.41 9.92
CA HIS A 42 -3.48 5.28 10.05
C HIS A 42 -3.08 3.84 10.40
N LEU A 43 -3.84 3.17 11.26
CA LEU A 43 -3.57 1.78 11.60
C LEU A 43 -3.74 0.85 10.39
N ALA A 44 -4.74 1.09 9.54
CA ALA A 44 -4.91 0.34 8.29
C ALA A 44 -3.73 0.57 7.33
N LEU A 45 -3.21 1.80 7.22
CA LEU A 45 -2.01 2.09 6.43
C LEU A 45 -0.76 1.41 6.99
N LEU A 46 -0.58 1.39 8.32
CA LEU A 46 0.50 0.62 8.95
C LEU A 46 0.38 -0.87 8.69
N ILE A 47 -0.82 -1.44 8.77
CA ILE A 47 -1.03 -2.84 8.41
C ILE A 47 -0.62 -3.08 6.95
N TYR A 48 -1.02 -2.21 6.01
CA TYR A 48 -0.60 -2.32 4.61
C TYR A 48 0.91 -2.28 4.45
N GLU A 49 1.61 -1.42 5.19
CA GLU A 49 3.07 -1.37 5.17
C GLU A 49 3.67 -2.67 5.71
N PHE A 50 3.14 -3.24 6.79
CA PHE A 50 3.65 -4.47 7.40
C PHE A 50 3.43 -5.71 6.53
N VAL A 51 2.26 -5.83 5.88
CA VAL A 51 1.95 -6.97 4.99
C VAL A 51 2.38 -6.73 3.54
N GLY A 52 2.72 -5.49 3.18
CA GLY A 52 3.16 -5.09 1.86
C GLY A 52 4.64 -5.38 1.61
N THR A 53 5.05 -5.18 0.36
CA THR A 53 6.44 -5.35 -0.08
C THR A 53 7.19 -4.02 -0.16
N PHE A 54 6.78 -3.02 0.60
CA PHE A 54 7.39 -1.71 0.66
C PHE A 54 7.50 -1.21 2.10
N THR A 55 8.30 -0.19 2.33
CA THR A 55 8.26 0.64 3.54
C THR A 55 8.70 2.06 3.22
N VAL A 56 8.20 3.02 4.02
CA VAL A 56 8.63 4.43 3.93
C VAL A 56 9.48 4.72 5.16
N PHE A 57 10.77 4.86 4.96
CA PHE A 57 11.73 4.99 6.04
C PHE A 57 12.86 5.95 5.65
N ALA A 58 12.97 7.05 6.40
CA ALA A 58 14.09 7.97 6.33
C ALA A 58 15.17 7.53 7.33
N PRO A 59 16.29 6.96 6.87
CA PRO A 59 17.38 6.55 7.77
C PRO A 59 18.02 7.77 8.45
N SER A 60 18.47 7.58 9.69
CA SER A 60 19.38 8.55 10.31
C SER A 60 20.73 8.57 9.56
N PRO A 61 21.55 9.63 9.70
CA PRO A 61 22.87 9.67 9.08
C PRO A 61 23.73 8.43 9.38
N GLU A 62 23.67 7.92 10.61
CA GLU A 62 24.42 6.74 11.02
C GLU A 62 23.90 5.46 10.33
N LEU A 63 22.58 5.32 10.16
CA LEU A 63 21.99 4.20 9.43
C LEU A 63 22.27 4.31 7.92
N GLU A 64 22.31 5.52 7.38
CA GLU A 64 22.71 5.76 5.99
C GLU A 64 24.15 5.30 5.76
N GLU A 65 25.07 5.61 6.66
CA GLU A 65 26.45 5.16 6.59
C GLU A 65 26.56 3.64 6.63
N ILE A 66 25.84 2.99 7.57
CA ILE A 66 25.77 1.53 7.68
C ILE A 66 25.24 0.90 6.37
N TYR A 67 24.21 1.51 5.78
CA TYR A 67 23.63 1.05 4.53
C TYR A 67 24.62 1.15 3.37
N GLN A 68 25.33 2.28 3.24
CA GLN A 68 26.34 2.46 2.20
C GLN A 68 27.53 1.50 2.38
N GLU A 69 27.97 1.24 3.62
CA GLU A 69 29.00 0.24 3.91
C GLU A 69 28.54 -1.19 3.54
N ALA A 70 27.27 -1.53 3.78
CA ALA A 70 26.72 -2.82 3.43
C ALA A 70 26.65 -3.04 1.92
N ILE A 71 26.18 -2.02 1.15
CA ILE A 71 26.15 -2.06 -0.33
C ILE A 71 27.59 -2.15 -0.88
N GLY A 72 28.55 -1.42 -0.28
CA GLY A 72 29.96 -1.47 -0.66
C GLY A 72 30.67 -2.78 -0.31
N GLY A 73 29.97 -3.74 0.32
CA GLY A 73 30.54 -5.01 0.77
C GLY A 73 31.51 -4.89 1.96
N ILE A 74 31.54 -3.74 2.63
CA ILE A 74 32.43 -3.47 3.77
C ILE A 74 31.88 -4.12 5.05
N ARG A 75 30.54 -4.20 5.19
CA ARG A 75 29.86 -4.88 6.30
C ARG A 75 29.14 -6.14 5.81
N ARG A 76 29.19 -7.22 6.59
CA ARG A 76 28.45 -8.46 6.36
C ARG A 76 27.00 -8.34 6.86
N ILE A 77 26.26 -7.35 6.38
CA ILE A 77 24.82 -7.25 6.60
C ILE A 77 24.18 -7.62 5.28
N SER A 78 23.44 -8.72 5.24
CA SER A 78 22.66 -9.08 4.06
C SER A 78 21.46 -8.13 3.97
N LEU A 79 21.48 -7.27 2.96
CA LEU A 79 20.36 -6.44 2.55
C LEU A 79 19.75 -6.94 1.25
N ASP A 80 20.01 -8.23 0.92
CA ASP A 80 19.72 -8.81 -0.40
C ASP A 80 18.24 -8.64 -0.80
N ASP A 81 17.34 -8.56 0.19
CA ASP A 81 15.91 -8.40 -0.03
C ASP A 81 15.39 -6.95 0.17
N TRP A 82 16.31 -6.01 0.51
CA TRP A 82 15.93 -4.60 0.72
C TRP A 82 16.56 -3.73 -0.35
N HIS A 83 15.71 -3.06 -1.13
CA HIS A 83 16.16 -2.19 -2.21
C HIS A 83 15.57 -0.80 -2.03
N ARG A 84 16.42 0.22 -2.02
CA ARG A 84 15.98 1.61 -2.04
C ARG A 84 15.48 1.97 -3.43
N VAL A 85 14.32 2.60 -3.49
CA VAL A 85 13.74 3.06 -4.76
C VAL A 85 14.43 4.37 -5.17
N ALA A 86 14.85 4.49 -6.42
CA ALA A 86 15.63 5.63 -6.91
C ALA A 86 14.85 6.97 -6.83
N CYS A 87 15.54 8.03 -6.42
CA CYS A 87 14.94 9.34 -6.09
C CYS A 87 14.41 10.11 -7.30
N ASP A 88 15.06 9.98 -8.47
CA ASP A 88 14.69 10.64 -9.72
C ASP A 88 13.26 10.29 -10.16
N VAL A 89 12.81 9.11 -9.77
CA VAL A 89 11.46 8.62 -10.01
C VAL A 89 10.45 9.38 -9.14
N ILE A 90 10.75 9.61 -7.85
CA ILE A 90 9.87 10.29 -6.89
C ILE A 90 9.80 11.80 -7.13
N ALA A 91 10.93 12.43 -7.48
CA ALA A 91 10.99 13.86 -7.79
C ALA A 91 10.10 14.20 -8.99
N LYS A 92 10.06 13.33 -9.99
CA LYS A 92 9.23 13.47 -11.17
C LYS A 92 7.72 13.39 -10.87
N GLU A 93 7.31 12.55 -9.91
CA GLU A 93 5.92 12.45 -9.44
C GLU A 93 5.44 13.69 -8.71
N ARG A 94 6.31 14.26 -7.88
CA ARG A 94 5.97 15.40 -7.04
C ARG A 94 6.04 16.72 -7.79
N GLY A 95 6.49 16.72 -9.07
CA GLY A 95 6.72 17.96 -9.84
C GLY A 95 7.81 18.85 -9.23
N ILE A 96 8.67 18.28 -8.40
CA ILE A 96 9.81 18.96 -7.79
C ILE A 96 10.94 18.92 -8.82
N ALA A 97 11.46 20.08 -9.21
CA ALA A 97 12.64 20.14 -10.06
C ALA A 97 13.78 19.41 -9.35
N ALA A 98 14.36 18.40 -10.02
CA ALA A 98 15.53 17.70 -9.48
C ALA A 98 16.62 18.73 -9.20
N ASP A 99 17.08 18.81 -7.95
CA ASP A 99 18.20 19.63 -7.58
C ASP A 99 19.44 19.11 -8.35
N ARG A 100 20.09 20.01 -9.09
CA ARG A 100 21.25 19.70 -9.93
C ARG A 100 22.53 19.45 -9.12
N SER A 101 22.45 19.47 -7.81
CA SER A 101 23.56 19.08 -6.94
C SER A 101 23.66 17.55 -6.92
N GLY A 102 24.50 16.95 -7.72
CA GLY A 102 24.69 15.51 -7.97
C GLY A 102 24.90 14.58 -6.74
N SER A 103 24.29 14.91 -5.63
CA SER A 103 24.09 14.04 -4.48
C SER A 103 22.83 13.22 -4.74
N ALA A 104 22.99 11.92 -4.94
CA ALA A 104 21.91 10.97 -4.93
C ALA A 104 21.31 10.91 -3.51
N ALA A 105 20.53 11.95 -3.13
CA ALA A 105 19.70 11.89 -1.94
C ALA A 105 18.76 10.70 -2.14
N GLY A 106 18.98 9.64 -1.36
CA GLY A 106 18.19 8.41 -1.45
C GLY A 106 16.72 8.73 -1.18
N SER A 107 15.84 8.03 -1.85
CA SER A 107 14.42 8.05 -1.55
C SER A 107 14.16 7.43 -0.18
N ASP A 108 13.12 7.90 0.52
CA ASP A 108 12.62 7.27 1.75
C ASP A 108 11.79 6.00 1.47
N LEU A 109 11.57 5.67 0.20
CA LEU A 109 10.83 4.49 -0.22
C LEU A 109 11.75 3.31 -0.46
N TRP A 110 11.42 2.18 0.16
CA TRP A 110 12.15 0.93 0.06
C TRP A 110 11.23 -0.19 -0.40
N SER A 111 11.75 -1.08 -1.23
CA SER A 111 11.15 -2.39 -1.51
C SER A 111 11.77 -3.41 -0.57
N ARG A 112 10.95 -4.26 0.05
CA ARG A 112 11.36 -5.31 0.99
C ARG A 112 10.33 -6.43 1.05
N PRO A 113 10.69 -7.61 1.58
CA PRO A 113 9.72 -8.66 1.89
C PRO A 113 8.69 -8.20 2.93
N ALA A 114 7.51 -8.78 2.89
CA ALA A 114 6.49 -8.57 3.92
C ALA A 114 7.01 -8.95 5.32
N LEU A 115 6.66 -8.17 6.33
CA LEU A 115 7.03 -8.46 7.73
C LEU A 115 6.10 -9.49 8.37
N LEU A 116 4.86 -9.59 7.88
CA LEU A 116 3.86 -10.57 8.31
C LEU A 116 2.85 -10.81 7.19
N THR A 117 2.12 -11.89 7.29
CA THR A 117 1.00 -12.20 6.39
C THR A 117 -0.33 -11.75 6.99
N LEU A 118 -1.35 -11.64 6.16
CA LEU A 118 -2.71 -11.33 6.63
C LEU A 118 -3.27 -12.47 7.49
N ASP A 119 -2.93 -13.71 7.19
CA ASP A 119 -3.38 -14.90 7.94
C ASP A 119 -2.78 -14.91 9.36
N GLU A 120 -1.49 -14.57 9.50
CA GLU A 120 -0.85 -14.41 10.81
C GLU A 120 -1.50 -13.29 11.63
N LEU A 121 -1.83 -12.15 10.99
CA LEU A 121 -2.52 -11.06 11.65
C LEU A 121 -3.93 -11.46 12.10
N ASP A 122 -4.69 -12.15 11.24
CA ASP A 122 -6.04 -12.60 11.55
C ASP A 122 -6.02 -13.64 12.70
N ALA A 123 -5.12 -14.62 12.65
CA ALA A 123 -4.93 -15.59 13.73
C ALA A 123 -4.53 -14.93 15.07
N PHE A 124 -3.66 -13.91 15.01
CA PHE A 124 -3.29 -13.14 16.21
C PHE A 124 -4.48 -12.39 16.81
N ILE A 125 -5.28 -11.74 15.97
CA ILE A 125 -6.49 -11.00 16.41
C ILE A 125 -7.49 -11.96 17.09
N GLU A 126 -7.72 -13.12 16.51
CA GLU A 126 -8.63 -14.13 17.05
C GLU A 126 -8.15 -14.70 18.38
N SER A 127 -6.87 -15.03 18.46
CA SER A 127 -6.27 -15.67 19.65
C SER A 127 -6.11 -14.70 20.84
N ASN A 128 -6.15 -13.38 20.60
CA ASN A 128 -5.89 -12.37 21.62
C ASN A 128 -7.12 -11.47 21.88
N ALA A 129 -8.32 -12.02 21.72
CA ALA A 129 -9.57 -11.33 22.03
C ALA A 129 -9.56 -10.84 23.49
N GLY A 130 -9.84 -9.56 23.70
CA GLY A 130 -9.85 -8.95 25.03
C GLY A 130 -8.60 -8.14 25.38
N MET A 131 -7.50 -8.27 24.65
CA MET A 131 -6.31 -7.45 24.84
C MET A 131 -6.58 -5.98 24.51
N HIS A 132 -5.90 -5.09 25.23
CA HIS A 132 -6.00 -3.65 24.98
C HIS A 132 -5.54 -3.30 23.56
N GLY A 133 -6.37 -2.57 22.82
CA GLY A 133 -6.09 -2.20 21.43
C GLY A 133 -6.56 -3.20 20.37
N ILE A 134 -6.88 -4.47 20.73
CA ILE A 134 -7.26 -5.51 19.77
C ILE A 134 -8.50 -5.15 18.93
N LYS A 135 -9.46 -4.45 19.52
CA LYS A 135 -10.67 -3.99 18.81
C LYS A 135 -10.34 -2.98 17.71
N ASN A 136 -9.40 -2.08 17.97
CA ASN A 136 -8.93 -1.12 16.97
C ASN A 136 -8.17 -1.83 15.85
N LEU A 137 -7.31 -2.78 16.21
CA LEU A 137 -6.56 -3.58 15.25
C LEU A 137 -7.50 -4.39 14.35
N ALA A 138 -8.48 -5.09 14.93
CA ALA A 138 -9.51 -5.83 14.19
C ALA A 138 -10.35 -4.91 13.28
N LEU A 139 -10.70 -3.71 13.74
CA LEU A 139 -11.44 -2.76 12.93
C LEU A 139 -10.60 -2.24 11.76
N ALA A 140 -9.34 -1.89 11.98
CA ALA A 140 -8.44 -1.44 10.93
C ALA A 140 -8.18 -2.53 9.89
N ARG A 141 -7.97 -3.79 10.33
CA ARG A 141 -7.79 -4.97 9.47
C ARG A 141 -8.92 -5.14 8.44
N ARG A 142 -10.15 -4.78 8.79
CA ARG A 142 -11.31 -4.86 7.87
C ARG A 142 -11.18 -3.98 6.62
N TYR A 143 -10.33 -2.95 6.65
CA TYR A 143 -10.07 -2.05 5.54
C TYR A 143 -8.81 -2.42 4.75
N VAL A 144 -8.13 -3.49 5.13
CA VAL A 144 -6.99 -4.04 4.42
C VAL A 144 -7.48 -5.17 3.52
N THR A 145 -7.51 -4.93 2.23
CA THR A 145 -8.18 -5.78 1.23
C THR A 145 -7.23 -6.66 0.43
N GLY A 146 -5.97 -6.73 0.86
CA GLY A 146 -4.91 -7.55 0.26
C GLY A 146 -3.52 -6.98 0.53
N VAL A 147 -2.53 -7.46 -0.19
CA VAL A 147 -1.15 -6.99 -0.13
C VAL A 147 -0.94 -5.90 -1.19
N THR A 148 -0.18 -4.87 -0.88
CA THR A 148 0.19 -3.81 -1.82
C THR A 148 1.71 -3.74 -2.00
N ALA A 149 2.15 -3.23 -3.14
CA ALA A 149 3.57 -3.07 -3.47
C ALA A 149 4.06 -1.61 -3.34
N SER A 150 3.15 -0.69 -3.07
CA SER A 150 3.50 0.73 -2.94
C SER A 150 2.62 1.46 -1.91
N PRO A 151 3.13 2.58 -1.34
CA PRO A 151 2.33 3.47 -0.49
C PRO A 151 1.11 4.04 -1.22
N PHE A 152 1.21 4.26 -2.52
CA PHE A 152 0.13 4.80 -3.32
C PHE A 152 -1.05 3.82 -3.42
N GLU A 153 -0.78 2.54 -3.72
CA GLU A 153 -1.80 1.49 -3.72
C GLU A 153 -2.47 1.35 -2.34
N ALA A 154 -1.68 1.37 -1.26
CA ALA A 154 -2.20 1.30 0.11
C ALA A 154 -3.15 2.47 0.42
N ARG A 155 -2.76 3.71 0.06
CA ARG A 155 -3.59 4.92 0.24
C ARG A 155 -4.87 4.87 -0.59
N ALA A 156 -4.77 4.47 -1.87
CA ALA A 156 -5.93 4.30 -2.74
C ALA A 156 -6.90 3.27 -2.17
N SER A 157 -6.38 2.14 -1.67
CA SER A 157 -7.18 1.07 -1.07
C SER A 157 -7.92 1.54 0.18
N VAL A 158 -7.21 2.18 1.11
CA VAL A 158 -7.83 2.70 2.34
C VAL A 158 -8.87 3.78 2.01
N LEU A 159 -8.56 4.70 1.10
CA LEU A 159 -9.49 5.76 0.68
C LEU A 159 -10.78 5.18 0.07
N LEU A 160 -10.66 4.19 -0.79
CA LEU A 160 -11.79 3.61 -1.51
C LEU A 160 -12.59 2.61 -0.67
N ALA A 161 -11.92 1.79 0.15
CA ALA A 161 -12.56 0.73 0.96
C ALA A 161 -13.08 1.22 2.31
N SER A 162 -12.46 2.23 2.93
CA SER A 162 -12.90 2.71 4.24
C SER A 162 -14.31 3.27 4.21
N SER A 163 -15.03 3.09 5.31
CA SER A 163 -16.38 3.61 5.46
C SER A 163 -16.41 5.13 5.36
N ARG A 164 -17.57 5.67 4.96
CA ARG A 164 -17.79 7.12 4.89
C ARG A 164 -17.62 7.81 6.25
N ALA A 165 -17.92 7.11 7.35
CA ALA A 165 -17.71 7.63 8.70
C ALA A 165 -16.23 7.89 9.01
N LEU A 166 -15.33 7.14 8.37
CA LEU A 166 -13.89 7.33 8.44
C LEU A 166 -13.35 8.25 7.33
N GLY A 167 -14.24 8.79 6.50
CA GLY A 167 -13.90 9.70 5.39
C GLY A 167 -13.55 8.99 4.09
N GLY A 168 -13.75 7.69 3.97
CA GLY A 168 -13.55 6.93 2.75
C GLY A 168 -14.75 6.93 1.81
N ALA A 169 -14.61 6.29 0.64
CA ALA A 169 -15.68 6.16 -0.35
C ALA A 169 -16.70 5.07 -0.01
N GLY A 170 -16.32 4.09 0.80
CA GLY A 170 -17.17 2.98 1.24
C GLY A 170 -17.44 1.93 0.16
N PHE A 171 -16.56 1.78 -0.82
CA PHE A 171 -16.67 0.71 -1.81
C PHE A 171 -16.32 -0.63 -1.20
N THR A 172 -17.20 -1.60 -1.37
CA THR A 172 -17.00 -2.97 -0.88
C THR A 172 -16.55 -3.91 -2.01
N GLY A 173 -15.90 -5.02 -1.62
CA GLY A 173 -15.51 -6.07 -2.55
C GLY A 173 -14.27 -5.77 -3.40
N VAL A 174 -13.54 -4.71 -3.08
CA VAL A 174 -12.21 -4.46 -3.66
C VAL A 174 -11.20 -5.45 -3.09
N ARG A 175 -10.27 -5.89 -3.91
CA ARG A 175 -9.11 -6.72 -3.52
C ARG A 175 -7.86 -6.16 -4.17
N ASN A 176 -6.73 -6.22 -3.46
CA ASN A 176 -5.45 -5.75 -3.96
C ASN A 176 -4.65 -6.86 -4.62
N ASN A 177 -3.81 -6.47 -5.58
CA ASN A 177 -2.81 -7.33 -6.23
C ASN A 177 -3.39 -8.64 -6.77
N VAL A 178 -4.57 -8.56 -7.38
CA VAL A 178 -5.30 -9.73 -7.85
C VAL A 178 -4.71 -10.23 -9.17
N ARG A 179 -4.37 -11.51 -9.21
CA ARG A 179 -4.02 -12.20 -10.44
C ARG A 179 -5.27 -12.33 -11.33
N ILE A 180 -5.13 -11.93 -12.59
CA ILE A 180 -6.14 -12.00 -13.64
C ILE A 180 -5.55 -12.84 -14.76
N ASP A 181 -6.06 -14.04 -14.94
CA ASP A 181 -5.63 -14.92 -16.03
C ASP A 181 -6.18 -14.39 -17.35
N LEU A 182 -5.31 -14.29 -18.37
CA LEU A 182 -5.63 -13.76 -19.67
C LEU A 182 -6.17 -14.88 -20.59
N ASP A 183 -7.15 -14.54 -21.43
CA ASP A 183 -7.62 -15.42 -22.48
C ASP A 183 -6.59 -15.54 -23.63
N ALA A 184 -6.91 -16.34 -24.65
CA ALA A 184 -5.97 -16.66 -25.73
C ALA A 184 -5.54 -15.41 -26.52
N ASP A 185 -6.43 -14.46 -26.75
CA ASP A 185 -6.13 -13.26 -27.54
C ASP A 185 -5.42 -12.20 -26.71
N ALA A 186 -5.82 -12.00 -25.44
CA ALA A 186 -5.13 -11.15 -24.49
C ALA A 186 -3.69 -11.61 -24.22
N ARG A 187 -3.43 -12.93 -24.20
CA ARG A 187 -2.06 -13.48 -24.07
C ARG A 187 -1.17 -13.12 -25.27
N LYS A 188 -1.73 -13.09 -26.48
CA LYS A 188 -0.98 -12.70 -27.68
C LYS A 188 -0.56 -11.23 -27.63
N ILE A 189 -1.43 -10.37 -27.08
CA ILE A 189 -1.15 -8.94 -26.91
C ILE A 189 -0.10 -8.71 -25.82
N CYS A 190 -0.32 -9.27 -24.63
CA CYS A 190 0.55 -9.04 -23.47
C CYS A 190 1.84 -9.85 -23.44
N GLY A 191 1.96 -10.95 -24.23
CA GLY A 191 3.07 -11.89 -24.11
C GLY A 191 3.14 -12.63 -22.75
N SER A 192 2.07 -12.60 -21.96
CA SER A 192 1.98 -13.19 -20.61
C SER A 192 0.70 -13.99 -20.45
N SER A 193 0.71 -14.98 -19.55
CA SER A 193 -0.49 -15.78 -19.27
C SER A 193 -1.43 -15.11 -18.24
N TYR A 194 -0.94 -14.14 -17.50
CA TYR A 194 -1.71 -13.40 -16.50
C TYR A 194 -1.15 -11.99 -16.31
N VAL A 195 -1.94 -11.12 -15.71
CA VAL A 195 -1.54 -9.82 -15.17
C VAL A 195 -1.98 -9.71 -13.72
N LYS A 196 -1.44 -8.74 -12.99
CA LYS A 196 -1.91 -8.37 -11.64
C LYS A 196 -2.56 -7.00 -11.71
N GLY A 197 -3.77 -6.88 -11.15
CA GLY A 197 -4.45 -5.59 -10.99
C GLY A 197 -4.23 -5.04 -9.58
N ASP A 198 -3.94 -3.75 -9.44
CA ASP A 198 -3.64 -3.13 -8.15
C ASP A 198 -4.85 -3.15 -7.22
N LEU A 199 -5.99 -2.63 -7.68
CA LEU A 199 -7.28 -2.70 -6.99
C LEU A 199 -8.33 -3.26 -7.94
N VAL A 200 -8.96 -4.37 -7.57
CA VAL A 200 -9.86 -5.14 -8.45
C VAL A 200 -11.21 -5.38 -7.80
N TRP A 201 -12.27 -5.05 -8.52
CA TRP A 201 -13.64 -5.49 -8.24
C TRP A 201 -14.03 -6.56 -9.24
N SER A 202 -14.35 -7.74 -8.74
CA SER A 202 -14.76 -8.88 -9.57
C SER A 202 -16.03 -8.57 -10.35
N ALA A 203 -16.13 -9.11 -11.56
CA ALA A 203 -17.33 -9.04 -12.37
C ALA A 203 -18.54 -9.63 -11.63
N ARG A 204 -19.70 -9.02 -11.80
CA ARG A 204 -20.99 -9.50 -11.29
C ARG A 204 -22.06 -9.26 -12.37
N ALA A 205 -23.25 -9.81 -12.18
CA ALA A 205 -24.37 -9.57 -13.10
C ALA A 205 -24.61 -8.06 -13.32
N GLY A 206 -24.46 -7.62 -14.56
CA GLY A 206 -24.57 -6.21 -14.96
C GLY A 206 -23.39 -5.30 -14.61
N ARG A 207 -22.26 -5.86 -14.13
CA ARG A 207 -21.03 -5.09 -13.84
C ARG A 207 -19.79 -5.80 -14.40
N PRO A 208 -18.96 -5.09 -15.19
CA PRO A 208 -17.73 -5.65 -15.69
C PRO A 208 -16.70 -5.88 -14.56
N LEU A 209 -15.71 -6.73 -14.82
CA LEU A 209 -14.46 -6.73 -14.07
C LEU A 209 -13.92 -5.30 -14.09
N THR A 210 -13.70 -4.70 -12.94
CA THR A 210 -13.20 -3.33 -12.84
C THR A 210 -11.85 -3.33 -12.16
N ILE A 211 -10.88 -2.70 -12.79
CA ILE A 211 -9.49 -2.65 -12.34
C ILE A 211 -9.11 -1.18 -12.20
N LEU A 212 -8.61 -0.77 -11.04
CA LEU A 212 -7.99 0.53 -10.85
C LEU A 212 -6.49 0.32 -10.75
N GLU A 213 -5.75 0.93 -11.68
CA GLU A 213 -4.30 0.90 -11.76
C GLU A 213 -3.72 2.18 -11.18
N CYS A 214 -2.88 2.05 -10.19
CA CYS A 214 -2.19 3.14 -9.52
C CYS A 214 -0.93 3.49 -10.32
N GLN A 215 -1.02 4.51 -11.17
CA GLN A 215 0.13 4.99 -11.93
C GLN A 215 1.09 5.76 -11.01
N GLY A 216 2.02 4.99 -10.41
CA GLY A 216 3.18 5.55 -9.75
C GLY A 216 4.25 5.93 -10.75
N ALA A 217 5.10 6.94 -10.46
CA ALA A 217 6.22 7.32 -11.30
C ALA A 217 7.27 6.21 -11.46
N LEU A 218 7.18 5.14 -10.70
CA LEU A 218 8.07 3.98 -10.77
C LEU A 218 8.01 3.21 -12.10
N VAL A 219 7.01 3.43 -12.94
CA VAL A 219 6.72 2.60 -14.13
C VAL A 219 7.32 3.17 -15.43
N HIS A 220 7.93 4.34 -15.43
CA HIS A 220 8.46 4.92 -16.66
C HIS A 220 9.93 4.59 -16.92
N GLY A 221 10.25 3.31 -16.99
CA GLY A 221 11.45 2.82 -17.67
C GLY A 221 11.24 2.86 -19.18
N GLY A 222 11.54 4.00 -19.83
CA GLY A 222 11.68 4.09 -21.29
C GLY A 222 10.43 3.77 -22.13
N TRP A 223 10.55 3.92 -23.45
CA TRP A 223 9.49 3.68 -24.45
C TRP A 223 8.90 2.26 -24.40
N GLY A 224 9.70 1.24 -24.03
CA GLY A 224 9.24 -0.13 -23.94
C GLY A 224 8.27 -0.41 -22.79
N ALA A 225 8.42 0.27 -21.66
CA ALA A 225 7.52 0.08 -20.52
C ALA A 225 6.13 0.71 -20.77
N ALA A 226 6.09 1.88 -21.41
CA ALA A 226 4.83 2.52 -21.80
C ALA A 226 4.04 1.67 -22.80
N ALA A 227 4.71 1.08 -23.79
CA ALA A 227 4.07 0.18 -24.76
C ALA A 227 3.51 -1.08 -24.07
N ALA A 228 4.24 -1.68 -23.14
CA ALA A 228 3.78 -2.84 -22.39
C ALA A 228 2.57 -2.52 -21.48
N ASP A 229 2.51 -1.32 -20.94
CA ASP A 229 1.35 -0.86 -20.15
C ASP A 229 0.11 -0.63 -21.03
N ASP A 230 0.30 -0.14 -22.26
CA ASP A 230 -0.79 0.03 -23.22
C ASP A 230 -1.29 -1.32 -23.73
N ASP A 231 -0.39 -2.26 -24.07
CA ASP A 231 -0.74 -3.64 -24.46
C ASP A 231 -1.53 -4.35 -23.33
N ARG A 232 -1.12 -4.16 -22.08
CA ARG A 232 -1.81 -4.72 -20.91
C ARG A 232 -3.22 -4.15 -20.77
N ALA A 233 -3.39 -2.83 -20.92
CA ALA A 233 -4.71 -2.22 -20.85
C ALA A 233 -5.61 -2.70 -21.98
N LEU A 234 -5.10 -2.74 -23.22
CA LEU A 234 -5.80 -3.24 -24.40
C LEU A 234 -6.26 -4.69 -24.22
N ALA A 235 -5.40 -5.55 -23.69
CA ALA A 235 -5.71 -6.94 -23.44
C ALA A 235 -6.86 -7.10 -22.43
N LEU A 236 -6.82 -6.34 -21.34
CA LEU A 236 -7.87 -6.35 -20.31
C LEU A 236 -9.19 -5.79 -20.84
N GLU A 237 -9.15 -4.72 -21.62
CA GLU A 237 -10.34 -4.13 -22.25
C GLU A 237 -10.99 -5.08 -23.27
N ASN A 238 -10.19 -5.81 -24.06
CA ASN A 238 -10.70 -6.84 -24.96
C ASN A 238 -11.41 -7.99 -24.23
N MET A 239 -10.98 -8.32 -23.01
CA MET A 239 -11.65 -9.26 -22.13
C MET A 239 -12.93 -8.68 -21.47
N GLY A 240 -13.33 -7.45 -21.81
CA GLY A 240 -14.48 -6.76 -21.27
C GLY A 240 -14.27 -6.16 -19.87
N ALA A 241 -13.02 -6.06 -19.41
CA ALA A 241 -12.72 -5.37 -18.18
C ALA A 241 -12.81 -3.84 -18.35
N LYS A 242 -13.11 -3.15 -17.26
CA LYS A 242 -13.03 -1.69 -17.18
C LYS A 242 -11.74 -1.31 -16.45
N VAL A 243 -10.78 -0.74 -17.17
CA VAL A 243 -9.52 -0.27 -16.58
C VAL A 243 -9.61 1.23 -16.29
N VAL A 244 -9.37 1.62 -15.05
CA VAL A 244 -9.32 3.02 -14.59
C VAL A 244 -7.91 3.29 -14.11
N ARG A 245 -7.18 4.16 -14.81
CA ARG A 245 -5.83 4.58 -14.42
C ARG A 245 -5.94 5.80 -13.51
N VAL A 246 -5.23 5.79 -12.39
CA VAL A 246 -5.25 6.88 -11.42
C VAL A 246 -3.83 7.32 -11.07
N THR A 247 -3.61 8.62 -10.98
CA THR A 247 -2.36 9.21 -10.51
C THR A 247 -2.47 9.63 -9.04
N TYR A 248 -1.34 9.78 -8.36
CA TYR A 248 -1.30 10.28 -6.99
C TYR A 248 -2.04 11.62 -6.84
N ARG A 249 -1.87 12.52 -7.80
CA ARG A 249 -2.55 13.82 -7.82
C ARG A 249 -4.07 13.70 -7.81
N GLN A 250 -4.63 12.69 -8.47
CA GLN A 250 -6.09 12.49 -8.52
C GLN A 250 -6.67 11.98 -7.21
N ILE A 251 -5.90 11.34 -6.34
CA ILE A 251 -6.37 10.93 -5.02
C ILE A 251 -6.01 11.94 -3.92
N SER A 252 -4.98 12.78 -4.10
CA SER A 252 -4.55 13.77 -3.11
C SER A 252 -5.32 15.09 -3.18
N GLU A 253 -5.76 15.52 -4.37
CA GLU A 253 -6.55 16.71 -4.56
C GLU A 253 -8.05 16.39 -4.38
N GLU A 254 -8.72 17.05 -3.43
CA GLU A 254 -10.10 16.79 -3.03
C GLU A 254 -11.07 16.73 -4.23
N ARG A 255 -11.09 17.77 -5.06
CA ARG A 255 -12.01 17.87 -6.21
C ARG A 255 -11.77 16.77 -7.24
N ARG A 256 -10.52 16.42 -7.49
CA ARG A 256 -10.18 15.33 -8.43
C ARG A 256 -10.58 13.99 -7.86
N CYS A 257 -10.33 13.77 -6.57
CA CYS A 257 -10.73 12.58 -5.87
C CYS A 257 -12.25 12.38 -5.88
N GLU A 258 -13.03 13.43 -5.68
CA GLU A 258 -14.50 13.36 -5.77
C GLU A 258 -14.99 12.96 -7.17
N ILE A 259 -14.36 13.47 -8.23
CA ILE A 259 -14.64 13.08 -9.61
C ILE A 259 -14.32 11.61 -9.84
N LEU A 260 -13.13 11.15 -9.41
CA LEU A 260 -12.72 9.74 -9.50
C LEU A 260 -13.70 8.82 -8.78
N ILE A 261 -14.04 9.15 -7.53
CA ILE A 261 -14.99 8.37 -6.74
C ILE A 261 -16.37 8.33 -7.40
N SER A 262 -16.82 9.43 -8.00
CA SER A 262 -18.10 9.48 -8.72
C SER A 262 -18.09 8.60 -9.95
N HIS A 263 -17.03 8.64 -10.73
CA HIS A 263 -16.83 7.78 -11.89
C HIS A 263 -16.78 6.28 -11.52
N LEU A 264 -16.02 5.92 -10.46
CA LEU A 264 -16.02 4.55 -9.95
C LEU A 264 -17.39 4.10 -9.46
N ALA A 265 -18.15 4.97 -8.81
CA ALA A 265 -19.50 4.66 -8.35
C ALA A 265 -20.45 4.33 -9.50
N GLU A 266 -20.33 5.02 -10.63
CA GLU A 266 -21.09 4.72 -11.86
C GLU A 266 -20.73 3.35 -12.41
N ILE A 267 -19.42 3.07 -12.60
CA ILE A 267 -18.94 1.78 -13.11
C ILE A 267 -19.39 0.64 -12.20
N LEU A 268 -19.25 0.83 -10.88
CA LEU A 268 -19.61 -0.19 -9.87
C LEU A 268 -21.11 -0.25 -9.58
N GLY A 269 -21.94 0.62 -10.19
CA GLY A 269 -23.39 0.68 -9.98
C GLY A 269 -23.77 0.96 -8.52
N VAL A 270 -22.95 1.75 -7.80
CA VAL A 270 -23.17 2.11 -6.40
C VAL A 270 -23.89 3.45 -6.33
N ARG A 271 -25.10 3.46 -5.78
CA ARG A 271 -25.84 4.73 -5.55
C ARG A 271 -25.10 5.59 -4.52
N ARG A 272 -24.63 6.77 -4.92
CA ARG A 272 -24.08 7.77 -4.00
C ARG A 272 -25.17 8.75 -3.55
N ARG A 273 -25.28 8.92 -2.22
CA ARG A 273 -25.83 10.18 -1.69
C ARG A 273 -24.66 11.19 -1.70
N THR A 274 -24.87 12.35 -2.28
CA THR A 274 -23.88 13.45 -2.35
C THR A 274 -23.59 13.95 -0.94
N ILE A 275 -22.59 13.37 -0.29
CA ILE A 275 -22.04 13.87 0.97
C ILE A 275 -20.54 13.99 0.71
N GLY A 276 -20.00 15.21 0.86
CA GLY A 276 -18.56 15.45 0.69
C GLY A 276 -17.71 14.50 1.55
N LEU A 277 -16.51 14.21 1.10
CA LEU A 277 -15.55 13.38 1.86
C LEU A 277 -15.31 14.00 3.24
N GLY A 278 -15.40 13.22 4.29
CA GLY A 278 -15.17 13.67 5.66
C GLY A 278 -13.72 14.17 5.85
N SER A 279 -13.54 15.21 6.68
CA SER A 279 -12.25 15.92 6.84
C SER A 279 -11.08 15.07 7.39
N SER A 280 -11.33 13.89 7.96
CA SER A 280 -10.29 13.06 8.58
C SER A 280 -9.50 12.21 7.57
N ALA A 281 -10.14 11.61 6.57
CA ALA A 281 -9.44 10.89 5.50
C ALA A 281 -8.63 11.85 4.62
N ARG A 282 -9.10 13.09 4.46
CA ARG A 282 -8.43 14.16 3.74
C ARG A 282 -7.07 14.51 4.36
N ARG A 283 -6.97 14.59 5.69
CA ARG A 283 -5.71 14.89 6.38
C ARG A 283 -4.70 13.75 6.31
N SER A 284 -5.13 12.50 6.32
CA SER A 284 -4.22 11.36 6.19
C SER A 284 -3.66 11.20 4.77
N ALA A 285 -4.42 11.52 3.74
CA ALA A 285 -3.93 11.48 2.36
C ALA A 285 -2.93 12.64 2.07
N ALA A 286 -3.07 13.78 2.76
CA ALA A 286 -2.24 14.97 2.56
C ALA A 286 -1.02 15.07 3.51
N ALA A 287 -1.06 14.42 4.67
CA ALA A 287 -0.07 14.63 5.75
C ALA A 287 1.24 13.83 5.60
N HIS A 288 1.39 13.06 4.54
CA HIS A 288 2.60 12.28 4.24
C HIS A 288 3.07 12.51 2.80
N GLY A 289 2.91 13.74 2.32
CA GLY A 289 3.47 14.26 1.08
C GLY A 289 4.86 14.84 1.29
#